data_4b628b7c5f24f2556549bc13653b4684
#
_entry.id   4b628b7c5f24f2556549bc13653b4684
#
_cell.length_a   1.000
_cell.length_b   1.000
_cell.length_c   1.000
_cell.angle_alpha   90.00
_cell.angle_beta   90.00
_cell.angle_gamma   90.00
#
_symmetry.space_group_name_H-M   'P 1'
#
loop_
_entity.id
_entity.type
_entity.pdbx_description
1 polymer ?
#
loop_
_entity_poly.entity_id
_entity_poly.type
_entity_poly.pdbx_seq_one_letter_code
_entity_poly.pdbx_strand_id
1 'polypeptide(L)'
;MHSRCLTASAIVLAVASAVSAQQRGGAPAAPPMTLTVSGFADGGQIPVRFSQAAPGVAPGEGTSPAITWTNTPAGTQSFVLNMRDMDVARNKTTDDQAHWVVWNIPSTATGLPEGVPKGAQLADGSYQISATGQMYRGPGAPANGPQHHYMFEVFALDTKLDVQPSADAFETRANVMKAMQGHILGKAVYGGLFKRPQ
;
A
#
# COMPACT_ATOMS: atom_id res chain seq x y z
N MET A 1 61.76 -74.88 9.30
CA MET A 1 61.17 -73.86 8.36
C MET A 1 60.03 -73.24 9.09
N HIS A 2 60.24 -72.03 9.65
CA HIS A 2 59.24 -71.29 10.41
C HIS A 2 58.92 -69.99 9.66
N SER A 3 57.72 -69.92 9.09
CA SER A 3 57.22 -68.74 8.43
C SER A 3 56.58 -67.84 9.46
N ARG A 4 57.07 -66.63 9.58
CA ARG A 4 56.47 -65.55 10.45
C ARG A 4 55.54 -64.67 9.61
N CYS A 5 54.26 -64.71 9.94
CA CYS A 5 53.27 -63.78 9.44
C CYS A 5 53.42 -62.42 10.19
N LEU A 6 53.70 -61.38 9.47
CA LEU A 6 53.63 -60.00 9.94
C LEU A 6 52.23 -59.44 9.67
N THR A 7 51.50 -59.13 10.71
CA THR A 7 50.21 -58.39 10.64
C THR A 7 50.51 -56.92 10.71
N ALA A 8 50.20 -56.20 9.64
CA ALA A 8 50.29 -54.72 9.60
C ALA A 8 48.94 -54.16 10.09
N SER A 9 48.95 -53.47 11.23
CA SER A 9 47.81 -52.73 11.74
C SER A 9 47.77 -51.33 11.07
N ALA A 10 46.76 -51.07 10.27
CA ALA A 10 46.47 -49.76 9.70
C ALA A 10 45.70 -48.91 10.73
N ILE A 11 46.29 -47.85 11.19
CA ILE A 11 45.64 -46.81 12.02
C ILE A 11 44.92 -45.85 11.09
N VAL A 12 43.61 -45.86 11.10
CA VAL A 12 42.77 -44.87 10.39
C VAL A 12 42.59 -43.65 11.29
N LEU A 13 43.24 -42.54 10.94
CA LEU A 13 43.04 -41.22 11.57
C LEU A 13 41.78 -40.62 11.00
N ALA A 14 40.66 -40.59 11.77
CA ALA A 14 39.47 -39.83 11.42
C ALA A 14 39.67 -38.34 11.74
N VAL A 15 39.84 -37.53 10.73
CA VAL A 15 39.87 -36.07 10.85
C VAL A 15 38.43 -35.59 10.89
N ALA A 16 37.92 -35.24 12.07
CA ALA A 16 36.65 -34.60 12.25
C ALA A 16 36.75 -33.11 11.85
N SER A 17 36.30 -32.75 10.66
CA SER A 17 36.15 -31.37 10.24
C SER A 17 34.95 -30.75 10.95
N ALA A 18 35.20 -29.94 11.97
CA ALA A 18 34.15 -29.11 12.58
C ALA A 18 33.77 -28.00 11.60
N VAL A 19 32.63 -28.15 10.94
CA VAL A 19 31.99 -27.07 10.17
C VAL A 19 31.38 -26.11 11.18
N SER A 20 32.09 -25.02 11.48
CA SER A 20 31.52 -23.89 12.24
C SER A 20 30.46 -23.21 11.35
N ALA A 21 29.19 -23.49 11.61
CA ALA A 21 28.08 -22.73 11.07
C ALA A 21 28.15 -21.32 11.67
N GLN A 22 28.76 -20.39 10.92
CA GLN A 22 28.79 -18.97 11.27
C GLN A 22 27.38 -18.43 11.08
N GLN A 23 26.62 -18.34 12.18
CA GLN A 23 25.36 -17.59 12.22
C GLN A 23 25.70 -16.14 11.80
N ARG A 24 25.38 -15.80 10.56
CA ARG A 24 25.35 -14.39 10.14
C ARG A 24 24.23 -13.74 10.94
N GLY A 25 24.58 -13.08 12.04
CA GLY A 25 23.69 -12.18 12.75
C GLY A 25 23.32 -11.04 11.80
N GLY A 26 22.25 -11.22 11.02
CA GLY A 26 21.66 -10.12 10.26
C GLY A 26 21.19 -9.05 11.25
N ALA A 27 21.41 -7.77 10.93
CA ALA A 27 20.79 -6.68 11.68
C ALA A 27 19.27 -6.96 11.79
N PRO A 28 18.63 -6.60 12.91
CA PRO A 28 17.18 -6.75 13.05
C PRO A 28 16.48 -6.15 11.85
N ALA A 29 15.53 -6.86 11.25
CA ALA A 29 14.75 -6.33 10.14
C ALA A 29 14.05 -5.03 10.60
N ALA A 30 14.10 -4.00 9.75
CA ALA A 30 13.38 -2.76 10.03
C ALA A 30 11.88 -3.06 10.23
N PRO A 31 11.21 -2.37 11.17
CA PRO A 31 9.78 -2.59 11.37
C PRO A 31 9.01 -2.27 10.08
N PRO A 32 7.93 -3.03 9.78
CA PRO A 32 7.13 -2.80 8.58
C PRO A 32 6.47 -1.42 8.62
N MET A 33 6.18 -0.84 7.46
CA MET A 33 5.34 0.35 7.37
C MET A 33 3.99 0.09 8.01
N THR A 34 3.47 1.10 8.70
CA THR A 34 2.10 1.09 9.23
C THR A 34 1.30 2.23 8.63
N LEU A 35 -0.02 2.05 8.55
CA LEU A 35 -0.97 3.02 8.04
C LEU A 35 -2.10 3.20 9.06
N THR A 36 -2.50 4.44 9.29
CA THR A 36 -3.65 4.79 10.12
C THR A 36 -4.53 5.76 9.34
N VAL A 37 -5.84 5.50 9.32
CA VAL A 37 -6.86 6.40 8.78
C VAL A 37 -7.69 6.90 9.94
N SER A 38 -7.85 8.23 10.07
CA SER A 38 -8.54 8.81 11.21
C SER A 38 -10.04 8.54 11.19
N GLY A 39 -10.62 8.44 12.39
CA GLY A 39 -12.06 8.37 12.62
C GLY A 39 -12.67 6.97 12.66
N PHE A 40 -11.94 5.91 12.33
CA PHE A 40 -12.39 4.51 12.45
C PHE A 40 -11.21 3.56 12.64
N ALA A 41 -11.45 2.40 13.24
CA ALA A 41 -10.45 1.35 13.39
C ALA A 41 -10.24 0.60 12.05
N ASP A 42 -9.10 -0.06 11.89
CA ASP A 42 -8.85 -0.96 10.75
C ASP A 42 -9.91 -2.07 10.70
N GLY A 43 -10.54 -2.25 9.55
CA GLY A 43 -11.71 -3.10 9.36
C GLY A 43 -13.03 -2.52 9.93
N GLY A 44 -13.02 -1.32 10.51
CA GLY A 44 -14.20 -0.69 11.13
C GLY A 44 -15.07 0.09 10.15
N GLN A 45 -16.16 0.67 10.70
CA GLN A 45 -17.13 1.47 9.93
C GLN A 45 -16.55 2.84 9.59
N ILE A 46 -16.54 3.19 8.30
CA ILE A 46 -16.18 4.54 7.85
C ILE A 46 -17.30 5.51 8.23
N PRO A 47 -17.00 6.60 8.97
CA PRO A 47 -18.01 7.60 9.33
C PRO A 47 -18.64 8.27 8.10
N VAL A 48 -19.95 8.54 8.18
CA VAL A 48 -20.73 9.19 7.11
C VAL A 48 -20.08 10.48 6.63
N ARG A 49 -19.44 11.26 7.53
CA ARG A 49 -18.79 12.52 7.16
C ARG A 49 -17.69 12.38 6.09
N PHE A 50 -17.11 11.20 5.93
CA PHE A 50 -16.09 10.90 4.90
C PHE A 50 -16.68 10.31 3.63
N SER A 51 -17.98 10.15 3.55
CA SER A 51 -18.67 9.47 2.46
C SER A 51 -19.44 10.42 1.56
N GLN A 52 -19.94 9.90 0.44
CA GLN A 52 -20.88 10.59 -0.45
C GLN A 52 -22.28 10.80 0.18
N ALA A 53 -22.54 10.23 1.36
CA ALA A 53 -23.78 10.40 2.09
C ALA A 53 -23.70 11.51 3.15
N ALA A 54 -22.57 12.21 3.27
CA ALA A 54 -22.43 13.32 4.19
C ALA A 54 -23.34 14.49 3.77
N PRO A 55 -23.99 15.19 4.71
CA PRO A 55 -24.84 16.34 4.39
C PRO A 55 -24.10 17.40 3.56
N GLY A 56 -24.73 17.86 2.48
CA GLY A 56 -24.18 18.90 1.61
C GLY A 56 -23.10 18.45 0.63
N VAL A 57 -22.74 17.18 0.61
CA VAL A 57 -21.75 16.61 -0.33
C VAL A 57 -22.42 16.28 -1.66
N ALA A 58 -21.81 16.70 -2.77
CA ALA A 58 -22.29 16.36 -4.10
C ALA A 58 -22.01 14.89 -4.44
N PRO A 59 -22.81 14.26 -5.33
CA PRO A 59 -22.56 12.89 -5.78
C PRO A 59 -21.14 12.72 -6.34
N GLY A 60 -20.45 11.69 -5.88
CA GLY A 60 -19.07 11.43 -6.32
C GLY A 60 -17.98 12.20 -5.57
N GLU A 61 -18.35 12.98 -4.56
CA GLU A 61 -17.43 13.75 -3.72
C GLU A 61 -17.36 13.20 -2.29
N GLY A 62 -16.62 13.88 -1.43
CA GLY A 62 -16.48 13.57 0.00
C GLY A 62 -15.38 14.41 0.63
N THR A 63 -15.32 14.37 1.96
CA THR A 63 -14.18 14.89 2.73
C THR A 63 -13.22 13.73 2.98
N SER A 64 -11.97 13.83 2.53
CA SER A 64 -10.97 12.80 2.80
C SER A 64 -10.64 12.74 4.29
N PRO A 65 -10.52 11.54 4.90
CA PRO A 65 -9.99 11.42 6.26
C PRO A 65 -8.51 11.84 6.31
N ALA A 66 -8.01 12.23 7.48
CA ALA A 66 -6.57 12.31 7.68
C ALA A 66 -5.96 10.91 7.65
N ILE A 67 -4.82 10.79 6.97
CA ILE A 67 -4.09 9.52 6.79
C ILE A 67 -2.66 9.74 7.25
N THR A 68 -2.12 8.83 8.06
CA THR A 68 -0.74 8.88 8.54
C THR A 68 -0.05 7.53 8.36
N TRP A 69 1.25 7.56 8.12
CA TRP A 69 2.09 6.35 8.03
C TRP A 69 3.39 6.51 8.77
N THR A 70 3.96 5.40 9.19
CA THR A 70 5.22 5.34 9.93
C THR A 70 6.13 4.25 9.37
N ASN A 71 7.36 4.19 9.88
CA ASN A 71 8.37 3.21 9.48
C ASN A 71 8.66 3.22 7.97
N THR A 72 8.80 4.42 7.42
CA THR A 72 9.16 4.62 6.01
C THR A 72 10.51 3.96 5.71
N PRO A 73 10.62 3.10 4.69
CA PRO A 73 11.88 2.49 4.28
C PRO A 73 12.93 3.53 3.90
N ALA A 74 14.20 3.24 4.22
CA ALA A 74 15.31 4.06 3.75
C ALA A 74 15.35 4.07 2.21
N GLY A 75 15.74 5.20 1.62
CA GLY A 75 15.78 5.37 0.16
C GLY A 75 14.44 5.78 -0.47
N THR A 76 13.36 5.95 0.31
CA THR A 76 12.09 6.45 -0.20
C THR A 76 12.26 7.85 -0.80
N GLN A 77 11.81 8.03 -2.04
CA GLN A 77 11.79 9.29 -2.77
C GLN A 77 10.39 9.87 -2.95
N SER A 78 9.37 9.02 -2.98
CA SER A 78 7.96 9.45 -3.04
C SER A 78 7.04 8.39 -2.45
N PHE A 79 5.76 8.80 -2.22
CA PHE A 79 4.70 7.85 -1.88
C PHE A 79 3.57 7.91 -2.91
N VAL A 80 2.83 6.80 -2.98
CA VAL A 80 1.56 6.68 -3.69
C VAL A 80 0.50 6.19 -2.71
N LEU A 81 -0.63 6.90 -2.65
CA LEU A 81 -1.86 6.43 -2.00
C LEU A 81 -2.81 5.91 -3.06
N ASN A 82 -3.39 4.73 -2.85
CA ASN A 82 -4.46 4.16 -3.68
C ASN A 82 -5.62 3.73 -2.80
N MET A 83 -6.74 4.44 -2.88
CA MET A 83 -8.00 4.06 -2.23
C MET A 83 -8.95 3.47 -3.27
N ARG A 84 -9.53 2.31 -2.98
CA ARG A 84 -10.39 1.55 -3.89
C ARG A 84 -11.54 0.86 -3.18
N ASP A 85 -12.66 0.66 -3.90
CA ASP A 85 -13.79 -0.15 -3.48
C ASP A 85 -13.63 -1.55 -4.10
N MET A 86 -13.40 -2.55 -3.26
CA MET A 86 -13.10 -3.91 -3.68
C MET A 86 -14.34 -4.72 -4.10
N ASP A 87 -15.54 -4.24 -3.81
CA ASP A 87 -16.79 -4.96 -4.10
C ASP A 87 -17.38 -4.58 -5.48
N VAL A 88 -16.72 -3.68 -6.20
CA VAL A 88 -17.16 -3.25 -7.54
C VAL A 88 -16.29 -3.86 -8.62
N ALA A 89 -16.82 -4.85 -9.34
CA ALA A 89 -16.21 -5.38 -10.57
C ALA A 89 -16.49 -4.40 -11.73
N ARG A 90 -15.51 -3.54 -12.01
CA ARG A 90 -15.66 -2.50 -13.03
C ARG A 90 -15.60 -3.07 -14.43
N ASN A 91 -16.52 -2.63 -15.32
CA ASN A 91 -16.56 -3.04 -16.73
C ASN A 91 -16.53 -4.56 -16.94
N LYS A 92 -17.01 -5.35 -15.96
CA LYS A 92 -16.97 -6.82 -15.98
C LYS A 92 -15.54 -7.39 -16.06
N THR A 93 -14.56 -6.66 -15.49
CA THR A 93 -13.16 -7.08 -15.40
C THR A 93 -12.79 -7.37 -13.94
N THR A 94 -11.52 -7.69 -13.66
CA THR A 94 -10.96 -7.79 -12.32
C THR A 94 -10.61 -6.43 -11.70
N ASP A 95 -10.80 -5.34 -12.45
CA ASP A 95 -10.57 -3.98 -11.96
C ASP A 95 -11.66 -3.57 -10.99
N ASP A 96 -11.25 -2.87 -9.94
CA ASP A 96 -12.13 -2.29 -8.93
C ASP A 96 -12.34 -0.78 -9.12
N GLN A 97 -13.25 -0.20 -8.33
CA GLN A 97 -13.56 1.22 -8.42
C GLN A 97 -12.49 2.06 -7.73
N ALA A 98 -11.84 2.95 -8.50
CA ALA A 98 -10.92 3.94 -7.97
C ALA A 98 -11.66 5.03 -7.18
N HIS A 99 -11.36 5.13 -5.89
CA HIS A 99 -11.91 6.17 -5.01
C HIS A 99 -10.95 7.34 -4.83
N TRP A 100 -9.64 7.08 -4.77
CA TRP A 100 -8.65 8.14 -4.67
C TRP A 100 -7.25 7.60 -4.97
N VAL A 101 -6.57 8.17 -5.93
CA VAL A 101 -5.16 7.91 -6.20
C VAL A 101 -4.42 9.23 -6.02
N VAL A 102 -3.40 9.24 -5.16
CA VAL A 102 -2.47 10.38 -5.00
C VAL A 102 -1.07 9.86 -5.23
N TRP A 103 -0.29 10.51 -6.09
CA TRP A 103 1.07 10.06 -6.39
C TRP A 103 2.07 11.21 -6.39
N ASN A 104 3.34 10.85 -6.33
CA ASN A 104 4.44 11.80 -6.11
C ASN A 104 4.31 12.58 -4.80
N ILE A 105 3.67 12.01 -3.78
CA ILE A 105 3.67 12.59 -2.44
C ILE A 105 5.13 12.66 -1.96
N PRO A 106 5.62 13.81 -1.47
CA PRO A 106 7.02 13.99 -1.08
C PRO A 106 7.51 12.96 -0.04
N SER A 107 8.76 12.54 -0.15
CA SER A 107 9.38 11.59 0.80
C SER A 107 9.43 12.10 2.25
N THR A 108 9.31 13.40 2.44
CA THR A 108 9.26 14.03 3.78
C THR A 108 7.87 13.98 4.40
N ALA A 109 6.84 13.60 3.63
CA ALA A 109 5.48 13.50 4.15
C ALA A 109 5.33 12.28 5.07
N THR A 110 4.61 12.46 6.16
CA THR A 110 4.20 11.40 7.10
C THR A 110 2.70 11.15 7.07
N GLY A 111 1.98 11.80 6.15
CA GLY A 111 0.55 11.69 6.01
C GLY A 111 -0.05 12.71 5.05
N LEU A 112 -1.37 12.62 4.91
CA LEU A 112 -2.22 13.61 4.24
C LEU A 112 -3.24 14.15 5.25
N PRO A 113 -3.55 15.45 5.24
CA PRO A 113 -4.52 16.03 6.17
C PRO A 113 -5.95 15.60 5.85
N GLU A 114 -6.87 15.81 6.79
CA GLU A 114 -8.30 15.74 6.52
C GLU A 114 -8.70 16.84 5.54
N GLY A 115 -9.58 16.52 4.57
CA GLY A 115 -10.11 17.51 3.65
C GLY A 115 -9.11 18.01 2.60
N VAL A 116 -8.30 17.12 2.02
CA VAL A 116 -7.42 17.46 0.89
C VAL A 116 -8.22 18.20 -0.20
N PRO A 117 -7.77 19.37 -0.66
CA PRO A 117 -8.51 20.17 -1.62
C PRO A 117 -8.61 19.49 -2.99
N LYS A 118 -9.63 19.90 -3.79
CA LYS A 118 -9.77 19.47 -5.19
C LYS A 118 -8.68 20.11 -6.06
N GLY A 119 -8.32 19.46 -7.15
CA GLY A 119 -7.36 19.92 -8.15
C GLY A 119 -6.44 18.81 -8.61
N ALA A 120 -5.95 18.89 -9.84
CA ALA A 120 -5.07 17.88 -10.41
C ALA A 120 -3.74 17.75 -9.67
N GLN A 121 -3.20 18.90 -9.26
CA GLN A 121 -1.95 19.00 -8.53
C GLN A 121 -2.18 19.71 -7.19
N LEU A 122 -1.64 19.14 -6.13
CA LEU A 122 -1.68 19.68 -4.78
C LEU A 122 -0.52 20.66 -4.53
N ALA A 123 -0.61 21.42 -3.46
CA ALA A 123 0.39 22.43 -3.13
C ALA A 123 1.80 21.88 -2.87
N ASP A 124 1.91 20.61 -2.47
CA ASP A 124 3.17 19.89 -2.25
C ASP A 124 3.78 19.30 -3.53
N GLY A 125 3.11 19.52 -4.68
CA GLY A 125 3.53 19.02 -5.99
C GLY A 125 3.02 17.62 -6.33
N SER A 126 2.34 16.93 -5.41
CA SER A 126 1.69 15.64 -5.72
C SER A 126 0.48 15.82 -6.64
N TYR A 127 0.10 14.75 -7.33
CA TYR A 127 -1.08 14.72 -8.20
C TYR A 127 -2.15 13.85 -7.57
N GLN A 128 -3.42 14.09 -7.95
CA GLN A 128 -4.53 13.25 -7.51
C GLN A 128 -5.59 13.06 -8.58
N ILE A 129 -6.29 11.92 -8.49
CA ILE A 129 -7.45 11.59 -9.33
C ILE A 129 -8.34 10.55 -8.63
N SER A 130 -9.61 10.55 -8.99
CA SER A 130 -10.59 9.50 -8.68
C SER A 130 -11.49 9.28 -9.87
N ALA A 131 -12.37 8.30 -9.81
CA ALA A 131 -13.36 8.02 -10.86
C ALA A 131 -14.33 9.19 -11.17
N THR A 132 -14.40 10.19 -10.29
CA THR A 132 -15.26 11.37 -10.46
C THR A 132 -14.49 12.66 -10.69
N GLY A 133 -13.17 12.58 -10.83
CA GLY A 133 -12.32 13.72 -11.12
C GLY A 133 -11.12 13.86 -10.20
N GLN A 134 -10.53 15.03 -10.20
CA GLN A 134 -9.27 15.34 -9.51
C GLN A 134 -9.52 15.67 -8.03
N MET A 135 -10.02 14.67 -7.28
CA MET A 135 -10.41 14.82 -5.89
C MET A 135 -10.61 13.46 -5.22
N TYR A 136 -10.73 13.48 -3.90
CA TYR A 136 -11.23 12.35 -3.14
C TYR A 136 -12.70 12.07 -3.48
N ARG A 137 -13.01 10.80 -3.79
CA ARG A 137 -14.36 10.27 -3.91
C ARG A 137 -14.69 9.48 -2.64
N GLY A 138 -15.63 9.95 -1.85
CA GLY A 138 -16.06 9.24 -0.64
C GLY A 138 -16.70 7.88 -0.93
N PRO A 139 -16.73 6.97 0.03
CA PRO A 139 -17.52 5.75 -0.02
C PRO A 139 -18.98 6.02 -0.40
N GLY A 140 -19.58 5.12 -1.21
CA GLY A 140 -20.92 5.38 -1.75
C GLY A 140 -21.80 4.15 -1.91
N ALA A 141 -21.47 3.01 -1.30
CA ALA A 141 -22.25 1.77 -1.38
C ALA A 141 -23.73 2.00 -1.05
N PRO A 142 -24.68 1.40 -1.80
CA PRO A 142 -26.10 1.68 -1.64
C PRO A 142 -26.66 1.18 -0.29
N ALA A 143 -27.65 1.88 0.25
CA ALA A 143 -28.24 1.58 1.56
C ALA A 143 -28.93 0.19 1.62
N ASN A 144 -29.48 -0.27 0.50
CA ASN A 144 -30.19 -1.56 0.38
C ASN A 144 -29.28 -2.73 -0.01
N GLY A 145 -27.96 -2.49 -0.19
CA GLY A 145 -26.96 -3.50 -0.50
C GLY A 145 -26.16 -3.98 0.72
N PRO A 146 -25.17 -4.85 0.48
CA PRO A 146 -24.18 -5.20 1.49
C PRO A 146 -23.30 -3.99 1.82
N GLN A 147 -22.49 -4.10 2.87
CA GLN A 147 -21.39 -3.19 3.08
C GLN A 147 -20.30 -3.44 2.05
N HIS A 148 -19.67 -2.38 1.54
CA HIS A 148 -18.50 -2.49 0.69
C HIS A 148 -17.22 -2.32 1.51
N HIS A 149 -16.14 -2.95 1.03
CA HIS A 149 -14.80 -2.90 1.58
C HIS A 149 -13.96 -1.84 0.84
N TYR A 150 -13.58 -0.81 1.58
CA TYR A 150 -12.72 0.26 1.06
C TYR A 150 -11.31 0.06 1.58
N MET A 151 -10.36 -0.13 0.66
CA MET A 151 -8.95 -0.33 1.02
C MET A 151 -8.15 0.93 0.73
N PHE A 152 -7.42 1.39 1.72
CA PHE A 152 -6.39 2.42 1.62
C PHE A 152 -5.04 1.72 1.59
N GLU A 153 -4.23 2.00 0.58
CA GLU A 153 -2.91 1.41 0.38
C GLU A 153 -1.91 2.53 0.19
N VAL A 154 -0.87 2.59 1.02
CA VAL A 154 0.26 3.51 0.82
C VAL A 154 1.49 2.72 0.42
N PHE A 155 2.13 3.15 -0.66
CA PHE A 155 3.36 2.58 -1.18
C PHE A 155 4.49 3.60 -1.05
N ALA A 156 5.63 3.17 -0.51
CA ALA A 156 6.88 3.93 -0.53
C ALA A 156 7.70 3.51 -1.75
N LEU A 157 8.14 4.47 -2.54
CA LEU A 157 8.87 4.23 -3.79
C LEU A 157 10.28 4.81 -3.73
N ASP A 158 11.24 4.17 -4.41
CA ASP A 158 12.61 4.66 -4.61
C ASP A 158 12.73 5.65 -5.77
N THR A 159 11.63 6.13 -6.32
CA THR A 159 11.58 7.08 -7.43
C THR A 159 10.38 8.01 -7.33
N LYS A 160 10.36 9.06 -8.14
CA LYS A 160 9.15 9.80 -8.53
C LYS A 160 8.64 9.27 -9.86
N LEU A 161 7.32 9.23 -10.03
CA LEU A 161 6.70 8.70 -11.23
C LEU A 161 6.54 9.80 -12.28
N ASP A 162 6.94 9.52 -13.52
CA ASP A 162 6.68 10.38 -14.68
C ASP A 162 5.29 10.05 -15.27
N VAL A 163 4.23 10.35 -14.50
CA VAL A 163 2.84 10.14 -14.89
C VAL A 163 2.08 11.43 -14.66
N GLN A 164 1.47 11.95 -15.71
CA GLN A 164 0.58 13.11 -15.66
C GLN A 164 -0.88 12.66 -15.59
N PRO A 165 -1.77 13.36 -14.87
CA PRO A 165 -3.18 13.07 -14.88
C PRO A 165 -3.76 13.30 -16.30
N SER A 166 -4.51 12.32 -16.81
CA SER A 166 -5.28 12.44 -18.04
C SER A 166 -6.76 12.70 -17.75
N ALA A 167 -7.56 12.90 -18.79
CA ALA A 167 -9.01 13.00 -18.66
C ALA A 167 -9.65 11.67 -18.24
N ASP A 168 -8.99 10.54 -18.52
CA ASP A 168 -9.42 9.20 -18.08
C ASP A 168 -8.74 8.84 -16.75
N ALA A 169 -9.53 8.82 -15.69
CA ALA A 169 -9.07 8.49 -14.35
C ALA A 169 -8.56 7.04 -14.23
N PHE A 170 -9.12 6.12 -15.00
CA PHE A 170 -8.75 4.71 -14.93
C PHE A 170 -7.49 4.42 -15.71
N GLU A 171 -7.32 5.06 -16.86
CA GLU A 171 -6.06 5.06 -17.59
C GLU A 171 -4.94 5.67 -16.72
N THR A 172 -5.20 6.83 -16.10
CA THR A 172 -4.24 7.45 -15.19
C THR A 172 -3.85 6.51 -14.05
N ARG A 173 -4.84 5.89 -13.37
CA ARG A 173 -4.56 4.91 -12.30
C ARG A 173 -3.74 3.73 -12.83
N ALA A 174 -4.10 3.17 -13.98
CA ALA A 174 -3.38 2.05 -14.58
C ALA A 174 -1.92 2.42 -14.86
N ASN A 175 -1.68 3.62 -15.39
CA ASN A 175 -0.33 4.14 -15.66
C ASN A 175 0.46 4.34 -14.35
N VAL A 176 -0.15 4.87 -13.28
CA VAL A 176 0.48 4.98 -11.95
C VAL A 176 0.85 3.59 -11.44
N MET A 177 -0.09 2.64 -11.43
CA MET A 177 0.17 1.27 -10.94
C MET A 177 1.26 0.56 -11.75
N LYS A 178 1.30 0.76 -13.06
CA LYS A 178 2.35 0.23 -13.93
C LYS A 178 3.71 0.86 -13.65
N ALA A 179 3.76 2.18 -13.51
CA ALA A 179 5.00 2.92 -13.26
C ALA A 179 5.63 2.61 -11.88
N MET A 180 4.83 2.14 -10.91
CA MET A 180 5.32 1.71 -9.59
C MET A 180 6.05 0.36 -9.62
N GLN A 181 5.86 -0.46 -10.67
CA GLN A 181 6.42 -1.81 -10.70
C GLN A 181 7.95 -1.78 -10.71
N GLY A 182 8.55 -2.53 -9.78
CA GLY A 182 10.00 -2.57 -9.59
C GLY A 182 10.55 -1.46 -8.69
N HIS A 183 9.71 -0.51 -8.25
CA HIS A 183 10.11 0.66 -7.45
C HIS A 183 9.57 0.66 -6.02
N ILE A 184 8.83 -0.36 -5.60
CA ILE A 184 8.19 -0.41 -4.30
C ILE A 184 9.18 -0.89 -3.24
N LEU A 185 9.49 -0.01 -2.26
CA LEU A 185 10.33 -0.31 -1.10
C LEU A 185 9.51 -0.81 0.09
N GLY A 186 8.26 -0.38 0.21
CA GLY A 186 7.37 -0.77 1.30
C GLY A 186 5.91 -0.46 0.99
N LYS A 187 5.03 -1.14 1.73
CA LYS A 187 3.59 -0.99 1.59
C LYS A 187 2.93 -1.09 2.96
N ALA A 188 1.88 -0.29 3.18
CA ALA A 188 0.96 -0.43 4.30
C ALA A 188 -0.48 -0.35 3.81
N VAL A 189 -1.38 -1.03 4.50
CA VAL A 189 -2.79 -1.17 4.12
C VAL A 189 -3.68 -0.90 5.32
N TYR A 190 -4.86 -0.32 5.07
CA TYR A 190 -5.90 -0.06 6.07
C TYR A 190 -7.27 -0.27 5.43
N GLY A 191 -8.15 -1.02 6.07
CA GLY A 191 -9.48 -1.33 5.58
C GLY A 191 -10.58 -0.54 6.28
N GLY A 192 -11.67 -0.27 5.57
CA GLY A 192 -12.88 0.27 6.14
C GLY A 192 -14.14 -0.26 5.47
N LEU A 193 -15.22 -0.35 6.21
CA LEU A 193 -16.53 -0.80 5.74
C LEU A 193 -17.48 0.38 5.62
N PHE A 194 -18.29 0.40 4.58
CA PHE A 194 -19.31 1.43 4.43
C PHE A 194 -20.50 0.94 3.60
N LYS A 195 -21.67 1.35 4.01
CA LYS A 195 -22.87 1.52 3.18
C LYS A 195 -23.63 2.77 3.63
N ARG A 196 -24.40 3.37 2.75
CA ARG A 196 -25.23 4.53 3.09
C ARG A 196 -26.19 4.19 4.23
N PRO A 197 -26.45 5.10 5.15
CA PRO A 197 -27.60 4.99 6.08
C PRO A 197 -28.92 4.82 5.32
N GLN A 198 -29.89 4.16 5.97
CA GLN A 198 -31.28 4.10 5.49
C GLN A 198 -31.99 5.40 5.76
#